data_f7229d4d290251c5fa8d1e5243715dd8
#
_entry.id   f7229d4d290251c5fa8d1e5243715dd8
#
_cell.length_a   1.000
_cell.length_b   1.000
_cell.length_c   1.000
_cell.angle_alpha   90.00
_cell.angle_beta   90.00
_cell.angle_gamma   90.00
#
_symmetry.space_group_name_H-M   'P 1'
#
loop_
_entity.id
_entity.type
_entity.pdbx_description
1 polymer ?
#
loop_
_entity_poly.entity_id
_entity_poly.type
_entity_poly.pdbx_seq_one_letter_code
_entity_poly.pdbx_strand_id
1 'polypeptide(L)'
;MCIRDSAYAGPYRPRPAYRFTVENSVYLKPSTHRRGIGLQLMQRLIPDCEARGFRQMIAVIGDSANAGSIGLHTRCGFQMIGTHANVGLKFGRWLDTVMMQLALGEGGSTVPKD
;
A
#
# COMPACT_ATOMS: atom_id res chain seq x y z
N MET A 1 -3.72 -0.27 13.62
CA MET A 1 -3.61 0.62 12.44
C MET A 1 -2.40 1.51 12.57
N CYS A 2 -1.58 1.60 11.52
CA CYS A 2 -0.43 2.50 11.48
C CYS A 2 -0.85 3.79 10.77
N ILE A 3 -0.62 4.94 11.40
CA ILE A 3 -1.03 6.23 10.83
C ILE A 3 0.18 7.17 10.82
N ARG A 4 0.43 7.82 9.67
CA ARG A 4 1.45 8.85 9.48
C ARG A 4 0.90 9.93 8.55
N ASP A 5 0.42 11.05 9.13
CA ASP A 5 -0.14 12.19 8.39
C ASP A 5 -1.18 11.73 7.35
N SER A 6 -0.86 11.84 6.06
CA SER A 6 -1.76 11.46 4.97
C SER A 6 -1.53 10.02 4.48
N ALA A 7 -0.77 9.21 5.22
CA ALA A 7 -0.56 7.81 4.90
C ALA A 7 -0.95 6.95 6.10
N TYR A 8 -1.63 5.85 5.86
CA TYR A 8 -1.98 4.91 6.91
C TYR A 8 -2.07 3.49 6.37
N ALA A 9 -2.02 2.52 7.30
CA ALA A 9 -2.26 1.12 6.98
C ALA A 9 -3.33 0.57 7.91
N GLY A 10 -4.28 -0.15 7.35
CA GLY A 10 -5.35 -0.80 8.07
C GLY A 10 -5.42 -2.29 7.74
N PRO A 11 -6.35 -3.03 8.35
CA PRO A 11 -6.49 -4.46 8.06
C PRO A 11 -6.76 -4.71 6.59
N TYR A 12 -6.02 -5.67 6.01
CA TYR A 12 -6.24 -6.05 4.61
C TYR A 12 -7.57 -6.76 4.45
N ARG A 13 -7.86 -7.72 5.33
CA ARG A 13 -9.12 -8.44 5.36
C ARG A 13 -9.49 -8.74 6.81
N PRO A 14 -10.79 -8.76 7.16
CA PRO A 14 -11.21 -8.92 8.55
C PRO A 14 -11.13 -10.36 9.09
N ARG A 15 -10.50 -11.28 8.39
CA ARG A 15 -10.39 -12.68 8.81
C ARG A 15 -9.06 -12.92 9.54
N PRO A 16 -9.04 -13.78 10.58
CA PRO A 16 -7.81 -14.03 11.36
C PRO A 16 -6.63 -14.52 10.53
N ALA A 17 -6.86 -15.21 9.42
CA ALA A 17 -5.77 -15.68 8.55
C ALA A 17 -4.94 -14.55 7.98
N TYR A 18 -5.50 -13.33 7.88
CA TYR A 18 -4.84 -12.18 7.28
C TYR A 18 -4.40 -11.12 8.30
N ARG A 19 -4.31 -11.47 9.58
CA ARG A 19 -4.03 -10.52 10.66
C ARG A 19 -2.62 -9.90 10.59
N PHE A 20 -1.70 -10.52 9.87
CA PHE A 20 -0.34 -10.00 9.70
C PHE A 20 -0.14 -9.26 8.39
N THR A 21 -1.21 -8.98 7.68
CA THR A 21 -1.19 -8.24 6.42
C THR A 21 -1.97 -6.94 6.58
N VAL A 22 -1.40 -5.84 6.10
CA VAL A 22 -2.05 -4.54 6.11
C VAL A 22 -2.19 -4.02 4.69
N GLU A 23 -3.21 -3.18 4.48
CA GLU A 23 -3.42 -2.44 3.24
C GLU A 23 -3.08 -0.98 3.50
N ASN A 24 -2.25 -0.40 2.64
CA ASN A 24 -1.87 1.00 2.82
C ASN A 24 -2.79 1.93 2.02
N SER A 25 -2.85 3.16 2.49
CA SER A 25 -3.49 4.26 1.78
C SER A 25 -2.64 5.51 1.93
N VAL A 26 -2.38 6.20 0.83
CA VAL A 26 -1.59 7.42 0.82
C VAL A 26 -2.42 8.51 0.16
N TYR A 27 -2.69 9.58 0.91
CA TYR A 27 -3.48 10.71 0.43
C TYR A 27 -2.59 11.95 0.37
N LEU A 28 -2.38 12.48 -0.83
CA LEU A 28 -1.58 13.67 -1.05
C LEU A 28 -2.39 14.68 -1.85
N LYS A 29 -2.23 15.97 -1.51
CA LYS A 29 -2.76 17.04 -2.34
C LYS A 29 -2.00 17.04 -3.66
N PRO A 30 -2.68 17.31 -4.80
CA PRO A 30 -2.01 17.33 -6.10
C PRO A 30 -0.76 18.21 -6.15
N SER A 31 -0.78 19.33 -5.44
CA SER A 31 0.36 20.28 -5.40
C SER A 31 1.59 19.71 -4.70
N THR A 32 1.49 18.62 -3.93
CA THR A 32 2.60 18.06 -3.16
C THR A 32 3.16 16.77 -3.76
N HIS A 33 2.56 16.23 -4.83
CA HIS A 33 2.94 14.93 -5.38
C HIS A 33 4.40 14.85 -5.82
N ARG A 34 4.96 15.95 -6.33
CA ARG A 34 6.32 15.96 -6.92
C ARG A 34 7.41 16.38 -5.93
N ARG A 35 7.09 16.54 -4.64
CA ARG A 35 8.03 17.03 -3.64
C ARG A 35 8.62 15.93 -2.76
N GLY A 36 8.44 14.66 -3.11
CA GLY A 36 8.95 13.56 -2.32
C GLY A 36 8.23 13.33 -1.00
N ILE A 37 7.10 14.00 -0.78
CA ILE A 37 6.36 13.87 0.48
C ILE A 37 5.79 12.46 0.63
N GLY A 38 5.28 11.89 -0.46
CA GLY A 38 4.77 10.51 -0.44
C GLY A 38 5.84 9.52 -0.03
N LEU A 39 7.05 9.67 -0.58
CA LEU A 39 8.16 8.81 -0.22
C LEU A 39 8.54 8.96 1.25
N GLN A 40 8.57 10.19 1.78
CA GLN A 40 8.85 10.42 3.20
C GLN A 40 7.80 9.78 4.10
N LEU A 41 6.51 9.87 3.73
CA LEU A 41 5.44 9.24 4.48
C LEU A 41 5.59 7.72 4.48
N MET A 42 5.88 7.12 3.34
CA MET A 42 6.08 5.67 3.23
C MET A 42 7.31 5.22 4.01
N GLN A 43 8.38 6.00 4.01
CA GLN A 43 9.59 5.68 4.77
C GLN A 43 9.36 5.69 6.28
N ARG A 44 8.32 6.34 6.76
CA ARG A 44 7.89 6.29 8.16
C ARG A 44 6.88 5.18 8.42
N LEU A 45 5.94 5.01 7.51
CA LEU A 45 4.85 4.03 7.67
C LEU A 45 5.37 2.59 7.64
N ILE A 46 6.27 2.27 6.72
CA ILE A 46 6.78 0.91 6.54
C ILE A 46 7.50 0.41 7.80
N PRO A 47 8.50 1.14 8.36
CA PRO A 47 9.15 0.69 9.61
C PRO A 47 8.18 0.60 10.79
N ASP A 48 7.20 1.48 10.85
CA ASP A 48 6.21 1.46 11.93
C ASP A 48 5.36 0.18 11.88
N CYS A 49 4.94 -0.23 10.69
CA CYS A 49 4.21 -1.49 10.51
C CYS A 49 5.09 -2.71 10.81
N GLU A 50 6.36 -2.69 10.40
CA GLU A 50 7.31 -3.76 10.73
C GLU A 50 7.48 -3.90 12.23
N ALA A 51 7.62 -2.77 12.94
CA ALA A 51 7.80 -2.76 14.39
C ALA A 51 6.57 -3.31 15.13
N ARG A 52 5.39 -3.21 14.53
CA ARG A 52 4.14 -3.75 15.08
C ARG A 52 3.92 -5.22 14.75
N GLY A 53 4.85 -5.85 14.04
CA GLY A 53 4.81 -7.28 13.74
C GLY A 53 4.07 -7.66 12.47
N PHE A 54 3.66 -6.71 11.64
CA PHE A 54 3.06 -7.02 10.36
C PHE A 54 4.09 -7.57 9.38
N ARG A 55 3.67 -8.46 8.51
CA ARG A 55 4.56 -9.22 7.62
C ARG A 55 4.38 -8.90 6.14
N GLN A 56 3.24 -8.34 5.74
CA GLN A 56 2.96 -7.99 4.35
C GLN A 56 2.19 -6.68 4.29
N MET A 57 2.49 -5.87 3.29
CA MET A 57 1.75 -4.65 3.00
C MET A 57 1.26 -4.71 1.56
N ILE A 58 -0.05 -4.53 1.37
CA ILE A 58 -0.69 -4.52 0.06
C ILE A 58 -1.03 -3.08 -0.28
N ALA A 59 -0.71 -2.67 -1.49
CA ALA A 59 -1.13 -1.38 -2.03
C ALA A 59 -2.21 -1.62 -3.09
N VAL A 60 -3.33 -0.94 -2.94
CA VAL A 60 -4.42 -0.96 -3.91
C VAL A 60 -4.50 0.42 -4.54
N ILE A 61 -4.12 0.52 -5.80
CA ILE A 61 -4.05 1.79 -6.53
C ILE A 61 -5.23 1.85 -7.49
N GLY A 62 -6.15 2.78 -7.25
CA GLY A 62 -7.47 2.81 -7.88
C GLY A 62 -7.51 3.23 -9.34
N ASP A 63 -6.38 3.54 -9.96
CA ASP A 63 -6.34 3.90 -11.38
C ASP A 63 -4.98 3.49 -11.94
N SER A 64 -4.98 2.58 -12.91
CA SER A 64 -3.73 2.11 -13.52
C SER A 64 -2.98 3.22 -14.26
N ALA A 65 -3.65 4.31 -14.60
CA ALA A 65 -3.02 5.49 -15.18
C ALA A 65 -2.32 6.37 -14.14
N ASN A 66 -2.42 6.04 -12.85
CA ASN A 66 -1.76 6.79 -11.77
C ASN A 66 -0.29 6.40 -11.65
N ALA A 67 0.51 6.83 -12.62
CA ALA A 67 1.93 6.50 -12.68
C ALA A 67 2.71 7.01 -11.47
N GLY A 68 2.27 8.14 -10.89
CA GLY A 68 2.92 8.70 -9.71
C GLY A 68 2.84 7.77 -8.50
N SER A 69 1.66 7.21 -8.24
CA SER A 69 1.48 6.28 -7.12
C SER A 69 2.20 4.96 -7.37
N ILE A 70 2.11 4.43 -8.60
CA ILE A 70 2.83 3.20 -8.97
C ILE A 70 4.34 3.40 -8.81
N GLY A 71 4.87 4.52 -9.28
CA GLY A 71 6.28 4.85 -9.15
C GLY A 71 6.72 5.00 -7.70
N LEU A 72 5.89 5.63 -6.87
CA LEU A 72 6.16 5.76 -5.44
C LEU A 72 6.31 4.39 -4.77
N HIS A 73 5.36 3.49 -5.00
CA HIS A 73 5.39 2.16 -4.39
C HIS A 73 6.56 1.33 -4.92
N THR A 74 6.86 1.45 -6.21
CA THR A 74 8.04 0.78 -6.80
C THR A 74 9.32 1.25 -6.13
N ARG A 75 9.47 2.54 -5.89
CA ARG A 75 10.65 3.08 -5.19
C ARG A 75 10.76 2.61 -3.75
N CYS A 76 9.64 2.28 -3.12
CA CYS A 76 9.63 1.72 -1.76
C CYS A 76 9.89 0.22 -1.72
N GLY A 77 10.08 -0.42 -2.87
CA GLY A 77 10.36 -1.84 -2.95
C GLY A 77 9.15 -2.74 -3.19
N PHE A 78 7.98 -2.16 -3.43
CA PHE A 78 6.80 -2.95 -3.74
C PHE A 78 6.94 -3.63 -5.10
N GLN A 79 6.42 -4.85 -5.19
CA GLN A 79 6.38 -5.60 -6.44
C GLN A 79 4.98 -5.52 -7.05
N MET A 80 4.92 -5.45 -8.37
CA MET A 80 3.66 -5.49 -9.10
C MET A 80 3.07 -6.90 -9.02
N ILE A 81 1.85 -7.01 -8.51
CA ILE A 81 1.14 -8.28 -8.41
C ILE A 81 0.20 -8.47 -9.60
N GLY A 82 -0.54 -7.44 -9.98
CA GLY A 82 -1.44 -7.52 -11.11
C GLY A 82 -2.38 -6.33 -11.18
N THR A 83 -3.27 -6.37 -12.17
CA THR A 83 -4.24 -5.32 -12.41
C THR A 83 -5.62 -5.94 -12.58
N HIS A 84 -6.59 -5.47 -11.81
CA HIS A 84 -8.00 -5.80 -12.02
C HIS A 84 -8.58 -4.79 -13.01
N ALA A 85 -8.92 -5.26 -14.21
CA ALA A 85 -9.46 -4.38 -15.24
C ALA A 85 -10.94 -4.10 -15.00
N ASN A 86 -11.32 -2.82 -15.20
CA ASN A 86 -12.73 -2.42 -15.22
C ASN A 86 -13.52 -2.79 -13.97
N VAL A 87 -12.90 -2.66 -12.79
CA VAL A 87 -13.56 -2.99 -11.52
C VAL A 87 -14.17 -1.79 -10.85
N GLY A 88 -13.77 -0.57 -11.22
CA GLY A 88 -14.35 0.67 -10.69
C GLY A 88 -15.06 1.45 -11.79
N LEU A 89 -16.12 2.16 -11.42
CA LEU A 89 -16.82 3.06 -12.33
C LEU A 89 -16.89 4.44 -11.70
N LYS A 90 -16.35 5.44 -12.40
CA LYS A 90 -16.33 6.82 -11.91
C LYS A 90 -16.49 7.78 -13.08
N PHE A 91 -17.46 8.68 -12.96
CA PHE A 91 -17.76 9.69 -13.98
C PHE A 91 -17.96 9.06 -15.38
N GLY A 92 -18.68 7.94 -15.45
CA GLY A 92 -18.97 7.25 -16.69
C GLY A 92 -17.78 6.54 -17.33
N ARG A 93 -16.67 6.38 -16.58
CA ARG A 93 -15.44 5.74 -17.08
C ARG A 93 -15.07 4.56 -16.19
N TRP A 94 -14.72 3.45 -16.81
CA TRP A 94 -14.21 2.28 -16.11
C TRP A 94 -12.77 2.52 -15.66
N LEU A 95 -12.48 2.12 -14.43
CA LEU A 95 -11.17 2.24 -13.82
C LEU A 95 -10.61 0.86 -13.46
N ASP A 96 -9.31 0.72 -13.67
CA ASP A 96 -8.58 -0.46 -13.24
C ASP A 96 -8.05 -0.27 -11.82
N THR A 97 -7.77 -1.38 -11.14
CA THR A 97 -7.11 -1.36 -9.84
C THR A 97 -5.81 -2.13 -9.92
N VAL A 98 -4.71 -1.45 -9.60
CA VAL A 98 -3.38 -2.07 -9.57
C VAL A 98 -3.09 -2.53 -8.16
N MET A 99 -2.62 -3.79 -8.03
CA MET A 99 -2.23 -4.39 -6.76
C MET A 99 -0.72 -4.50 -6.69
N MET A 100 -0.12 -4.00 -5.62
CA MET A 100 1.30 -4.11 -5.35
C MET A 100 1.52 -4.66 -3.94
N GLN A 101 2.66 -5.26 -3.68
CA GLN A 101 2.92 -5.94 -2.41
C GLN A 101 4.37 -5.74 -1.96
N LEU A 102 4.55 -5.54 -0.66
CA LEU A 102 5.85 -5.44 -0.02
C LEU A 102 5.91 -6.38 1.19
N ALA A 103 6.92 -7.24 1.25
CA ALA A 103 7.20 -8.02 2.45
C ALA A 103 7.80 -7.12 3.52
N LEU A 104 7.32 -7.25 4.75
CA LEU A 104 7.79 -6.48 5.90
C LEU A 104 8.61 -7.39 6.82
N GLY A 105 9.75 -6.90 7.31
CA GLY A 105 10.60 -7.69 8.19
C GLY A 105 10.99 -9.01 7.54
N GLU A 106 10.71 -10.11 8.22
CA GLU A 106 11.00 -11.46 7.71
C GLU A 106 9.97 -11.95 6.68
N GLY A 107 8.91 -11.20 6.44
CA GLY A 107 7.88 -11.54 5.47
C GLY A 107 7.26 -12.90 5.72
N GLY A 108 7.23 -13.75 4.69
CA GLY A 108 6.73 -15.11 4.78
C GLY A 108 7.78 -16.15 5.09
N SER A 109 9.04 -15.74 5.37
CA SER A 109 10.14 -16.69 5.61
C SER A 109 10.06 -17.36 6.97
N THR A 110 9.36 -16.78 7.93
CA THR A 110 9.12 -17.33 9.25
C THR A 110 7.65 -17.18 9.64
N VAL A 111 7.23 -17.94 10.64
CA VAL A 111 5.87 -17.86 11.17
C VAL A 111 5.89 -16.97 12.42
N PRO A 112 5.11 -15.88 12.45
CA PRO A 112 5.07 -15.03 13.64
C PRO A 112 4.42 -15.75 14.81
N LYS A 113 4.84 -15.37 16.02
CA LYS A 113 4.14 -15.82 17.24
C LYS A 113 2.87 -15.01 17.40
N ASP A 114 1.79 -15.69 17.72
CA ASP A 114 0.51 -15.04 18.03
C ASP A 114 0.53 -14.38 19.39
#